data_9d5e288171195c594e5f1159b274e5b9
#
_entry.id   9d5e288171195c594e5f1159b274e5b9
#
_cell.length_a   1.000
_cell.length_b   1.000
_cell.length_c   1.000
_cell.angle_alpha   90.00
_cell.angle_beta   90.00
_cell.angle_gamma   90.00
#
_symmetry.space_group_name_H-M   'P 1'
#
loop_
_entity.id
_entity.type
_entity.pdbx_description
1 polymer ?
#
loop_
_entity_poly.entity_id
_entity_poly.type
_entity_poly.pdbx_seq_one_letter_code
_entity_poly.pdbx_strand_id
1 'polypeptide(L)'
;MNVLIVDDDKLARKGLIAIMDWEKYGFKVAGDVQNGRKALEFLRTHPVDIVFTDIDMPEIDGLELMQMCKEEFPDIKFVIFSVYENFSYAQTAIRMGALDYISKISFSPEECEQILERVSAKYRQTSRDGQADGEDREKLRELSRRWMYTGWIFNEKEFEDLCRETKEISLRSAERIFVKSFHDIQ
;
A
#
# COMPACT_ATOMS: atom_id res chain seq x y z
N MET A 1 -3.68 -3.78 -10.46
CA MET A 1 -3.03 -3.31 -9.22
C MET A 1 -3.38 -1.85 -9.01
N ASN A 2 -3.94 -1.50 -7.85
CA ASN A 2 -4.30 -0.12 -7.53
C ASN A 2 -3.10 0.64 -6.95
N VAL A 3 -2.83 1.82 -7.50
CA VAL A 3 -1.68 2.65 -7.13
C VAL A 3 -2.16 3.94 -6.47
N LEU A 4 -1.55 4.28 -5.32
CA LEU A 4 -1.66 5.60 -4.71
C LEU A 4 -0.37 6.38 -4.95
N ILE A 5 -0.48 7.65 -5.34
CA ILE A 5 0.66 8.54 -5.53
C ILE A 5 0.66 9.58 -4.41
N VAL A 6 1.81 9.70 -3.72
CA VAL A 6 1.97 10.58 -2.56
C VAL A 6 3.18 11.48 -2.79
N ASP A 7 2.96 12.79 -2.84
CA ASP A 7 3.98 13.79 -3.09
C ASP A 7 3.41 15.16 -2.70
N ASP A 8 4.15 16.03 -2.08
CA ASP A 8 3.67 17.36 -1.68
C ASP A 8 3.55 18.32 -2.86
N ASP A 9 4.38 18.13 -3.91
CA ASP A 9 4.28 18.91 -5.15
C ASP A 9 3.15 18.37 -6.06
N LYS A 10 2.13 19.20 -6.22
CA LYS A 10 0.98 18.89 -7.09
C LYS A 10 1.38 18.69 -8.55
N LEU A 11 2.37 19.43 -9.05
CA LEU A 11 2.82 19.31 -10.44
C LEU A 11 3.57 18.01 -10.65
N ALA A 12 4.43 17.62 -9.70
CA ALA A 12 5.13 16.33 -9.73
C ALA A 12 4.12 15.17 -9.75
N ARG A 13 3.09 15.18 -8.88
CA ARG A 13 2.04 14.15 -8.87
C ARG A 13 1.32 14.04 -10.22
N LYS A 14 0.84 15.18 -10.73
CA LYS A 14 0.09 15.19 -12.01
C LYS A 14 0.98 14.84 -13.19
N GLY A 15 2.23 15.28 -13.18
CA GLY A 15 3.23 14.92 -14.18
C GLY A 15 3.49 13.41 -14.21
N LEU A 16 3.71 12.79 -13.05
CA LEU A 16 3.92 11.35 -12.92
C LEU A 16 2.71 10.55 -13.44
N ILE A 17 1.49 10.97 -13.09
CA ILE A 17 0.26 10.32 -13.56
C ILE A 17 0.16 10.40 -15.08
N ALA A 18 0.50 11.53 -15.66
CA ALA A 18 0.31 11.79 -17.09
C ALA A 18 1.38 11.13 -17.98
N ILE A 19 2.64 11.04 -17.49
CA ILE A 19 3.76 10.55 -18.30
C ILE A 19 3.85 9.03 -18.35
N MET A 20 3.39 8.35 -17.30
CA MET A 20 3.47 6.89 -17.20
C MET A 20 2.24 6.19 -17.79
N ASP A 21 2.47 5.19 -18.64
CA ASP A 21 1.41 4.33 -19.18
C ASP A 21 1.06 3.21 -18.17
N TRP A 22 0.35 3.61 -17.11
CA TRP A 22 -0.01 2.74 -16.00
C TRP A 22 -0.77 1.49 -16.43
N GLU A 23 -1.74 1.66 -17.35
CA GLU A 23 -2.65 0.58 -17.76
C GLU A 23 -1.93 -0.50 -18.56
N LYS A 24 -0.96 -0.13 -19.39
CA LYS A 24 -0.13 -1.07 -20.17
C LYS A 24 0.55 -2.12 -19.28
N TYR A 25 0.93 -1.74 -18.06
CA TYR A 25 1.61 -2.62 -17.10
C TYR A 25 0.69 -3.19 -16.01
N GLY A 26 -0.62 -2.98 -16.14
CA GLY A 26 -1.65 -3.52 -15.25
C GLY A 26 -1.82 -2.75 -13.96
N PHE A 27 -1.42 -1.47 -13.93
CA PHE A 27 -1.66 -0.55 -12.84
C PHE A 27 -2.89 0.33 -13.12
N LYS A 28 -3.55 0.74 -12.04
CA LYS A 28 -4.62 1.73 -12.07
C LYS A 28 -4.37 2.74 -10.96
N VAL A 29 -4.24 4.01 -11.30
CA VAL A 29 -4.11 5.06 -10.31
C VAL A 29 -5.44 5.22 -9.58
N ALA A 30 -5.47 4.82 -8.30
CA ALA A 30 -6.65 4.91 -7.44
C ALA A 30 -6.84 6.33 -6.87
N GLY A 31 -5.74 7.06 -6.70
CA GLY A 31 -5.76 8.43 -6.22
C GLY A 31 -4.37 9.06 -6.13
N ASP A 32 -4.36 10.35 -5.80
CA ASP A 32 -3.15 11.10 -5.49
C ASP A 32 -3.38 12.01 -4.27
N VAL A 33 -2.42 12.04 -3.36
CA VAL A 33 -2.50 12.81 -2.11
C VAL A 33 -1.19 13.55 -1.82
N GLN A 34 -1.25 14.57 -0.95
CA GLN A 34 -0.18 15.55 -0.82
C GLN A 34 0.79 15.31 0.35
N ASN A 35 0.54 14.33 1.23
CA ASN A 35 1.43 14.01 2.35
C ASN A 35 1.09 12.62 2.94
N GLY A 36 1.94 12.15 3.84
CA GLY A 36 1.77 10.83 4.46
C GLY A 36 0.49 10.71 5.30
N ARG A 37 0.04 11.78 5.98
CA ARG A 37 -1.21 11.78 6.73
C ARG A 37 -2.41 11.51 5.83
N LYS A 38 -2.49 12.22 4.70
CA LYS A 38 -3.56 12.00 3.70
C LYS A 38 -3.47 10.63 3.04
N ALA A 39 -2.25 10.10 2.91
CA ALA A 39 -2.05 8.73 2.44
C ALA A 39 -2.67 7.72 3.40
N LEU A 40 -2.41 7.80 4.71
CA LEU A 40 -3.01 6.92 5.71
C LEU A 40 -4.54 6.99 5.72
N GLU A 41 -5.11 8.22 5.66
CA GLU A 41 -6.56 8.41 5.55
C GLU A 41 -7.13 7.72 4.31
N PHE A 42 -6.45 7.83 3.17
CA PHE A 42 -6.86 7.22 1.91
C PHE A 42 -6.78 5.69 1.96
N LEU A 43 -5.69 5.14 2.50
CA LEU A 43 -5.44 3.70 2.62
C LEU A 43 -6.49 2.99 3.50
N ARG A 44 -7.05 3.68 4.49
CA ARG A 44 -8.12 3.15 5.35
C ARG A 44 -9.44 2.96 4.63
N THR A 45 -9.67 3.70 3.56
CA THR A 45 -10.97 3.76 2.87
C THR A 45 -10.96 3.22 1.45
N HIS A 46 -9.78 3.06 0.85
CA HIS A 46 -9.64 2.63 -0.53
C HIS A 46 -8.66 1.45 -0.66
N PRO A 47 -8.96 0.46 -1.54
CA PRO A 47 -8.03 -0.62 -1.80
C PRO A 47 -6.83 -0.10 -2.60
N VAL A 48 -5.63 -0.26 -2.05
CA VAL A 48 -4.36 0.10 -2.66
C VAL A 48 -3.40 -1.07 -2.56
N ASP A 49 -2.72 -1.38 -3.65
CA ASP A 49 -1.72 -2.44 -3.71
C ASP A 49 -0.29 -1.89 -3.61
N ILE A 50 -0.06 -0.72 -4.20
CA ILE A 50 1.27 -0.09 -4.26
C ILE A 50 1.14 1.41 -3.98
N VAL A 51 2.04 1.93 -3.15
CA VAL A 51 2.20 3.36 -2.90
C VAL A 51 3.49 3.84 -3.56
N PHE A 52 3.38 4.81 -4.47
CA PHE A 52 4.49 5.60 -4.96
C PHE A 52 4.59 6.86 -4.12
N THR A 53 5.66 7.03 -3.37
CA THR A 53 5.79 8.16 -2.45
C THR A 53 7.09 8.91 -2.61
N ASP A 54 7.04 10.23 -2.50
CA ASP A 54 8.26 11.01 -2.24
C ASP A 54 8.76 10.74 -0.81
N ILE A 55 10.01 11.05 -0.57
CA ILE A 55 10.61 11.01 0.77
C ILE A 55 10.31 12.32 1.50
N ASP A 56 10.64 13.46 0.89
CA ASP A 56 10.62 14.77 1.55
C ASP A 56 9.24 15.39 1.46
N MET A 57 8.42 15.10 2.45
CA MET A 57 7.06 15.62 2.57
C MET A 57 6.81 16.16 3.97
N PRO A 58 5.96 17.21 4.10
CA PRO A 58 5.62 17.75 5.42
C PRO A 58 4.78 16.77 6.25
N GLU A 59 4.84 16.90 7.55
CA GLU A 59 4.13 16.16 8.60
C GLU A 59 4.61 14.71 8.77
N ILE A 60 4.42 13.87 7.79
CA ILE A 60 4.84 12.46 7.74
C ILE A 60 5.60 12.28 6.44
N ASP A 61 6.89 12.02 6.54
CA ASP A 61 7.75 11.77 5.39
C ASP A 61 7.50 10.39 4.76
N GLY A 62 8.09 10.12 3.58
CA GLY A 62 7.85 8.88 2.86
C GLY A 62 8.37 7.63 3.57
N LEU A 63 9.46 7.74 4.34
CA LEU A 63 10.01 6.62 5.12
C LEU A 63 9.19 6.37 6.40
N GLU A 64 8.75 7.44 7.05
CA GLU A 64 7.83 7.35 8.19
C GLU A 64 6.49 6.74 7.76
N LEU A 65 5.92 7.19 6.63
CA LEU A 65 4.72 6.59 6.05
C LEU A 65 4.91 5.09 5.80
N MET A 66 6.04 4.71 5.22
CA MET A 66 6.36 3.31 4.95
C MET A 66 6.47 2.49 6.24
N GLN A 67 7.06 3.04 7.31
CA GLN A 67 7.16 2.41 8.62
C GLN A 67 5.78 2.20 9.24
N MET A 68 4.93 3.23 9.25
CA MET A 68 3.57 3.15 9.79
C MET A 68 2.71 2.15 9.03
N CYS A 69 2.80 2.15 7.70
CA CYS A 69 2.06 1.20 6.87
C CYS A 69 2.50 -0.26 7.05
N LYS A 70 3.74 -0.51 7.47
CA LYS A 70 4.22 -1.87 7.72
C LYS A 70 3.43 -2.58 8.82
N GLU A 71 2.95 -1.83 9.80
CA GLU A 71 2.12 -2.32 10.90
C GLU A 71 0.64 -2.37 10.52
N GLU A 72 0.13 -1.29 9.95
CA GLU A 72 -1.30 -1.14 9.64
C GLU A 72 -1.72 -1.82 8.33
N PHE A 73 -0.83 -1.81 7.31
CA PHE A 73 -1.10 -2.31 5.96
C PHE A 73 0.04 -3.18 5.41
N PRO A 74 0.36 -4.33 6.02
CA PRO A 74 1.56 -5.13 5.70
C PRO A 74 1.63 -5.66 4.26
N ASP A 75 0.51 -5.71 3.57
CA ASP A 75 0.43 -6.17 2.18
C ASP A 75 0.75 -5.08 1.17
N ILE A 76 0.65 -3.81 1.56
CA ILE A 76 0.95 -2.69 0.68
C ILE A 76 2.45 -2.65 0.39
N LYS A 77 2.78 -2.48 -0.88
CA LYS A 77 4.16 -2.33 -1.33
C LYS A 77 4.47 -0.86 -1.60
N PHE A 78 5.73 -0.50 -1.43
CA PHE A 78 6.19 0.87 -1.61
C PHE A 78 7.19 0.97 -2.74
N VAL A 79 7.09 2.04 -3.50
CA VAL A 79 8.08 2.52 -4.45
C VAL A 79 8.43 3.94 -4.03
N ILE A 80 9.70 4.20 -3.78
CA ILE A 80 10.18 5.55 -3.46
C ILE A 80 10.46 6.27 -4.76
N PHE A 81 9.99 7.50 -4.85
CA PHE A 81 10.11 8.35 -6.03
C PHE A 81 10.56 9.74 -5.59
N SER A 82 11.88 10.03 -5.66
CA SER A 82 12.46 11.21 -5.03
C SER A 82 13.47 11.95 -5.91
N VAL A 83 13.61 13.27 -5.72
CA VAL A 83 14.68 14.07 -6.31
C VAL A 83 16.04 13.82 -5.66
N TYR A 84 16.05 13.21 -4.48
CA TYR A 84 17.28 12.94 -3.76
C TYR A 84 17.96 11.68 -4.28
N GLU A 85 19.17 11.81 -4.81
CA GLU A 85 20.05 10.69 -5.17
C GLU A 85 20.94 10.26 -3.98
N ASN A 86 20.40 10.37 -2.77
CA ASN A 86 21.16 10.02 -1.58
C ASN A 86 21.12 8.51 -1.34
N PHE A 87 22.29 7.89 -1.44
CA PHE A 87 22.48 6.46 -1.22
C PHE A 87 21.93 5.96 0.13
N SER A 88 22.01 6.78 1.18
CA SER A 88 21.51 6.39 2.51
C SER A 88 19.98 6.24 2.53
N TYR A 89 19.24 7.09 1.84
CA TYR A 89 17.79 6.98 1.72
C TYR A 89 17.39 5.74 0.91
N ALA A 90 18.06 5.53 -0.23
CA ALA A 90 17.81 4.35 -1.05
C ALA A 90 18.08 3.05 -0.27
N GLN A 91 19.21 2.99 0.46
CA GLN A 91 19.56 1.84 1.28
C GLN A 91 18.53 1.60 2.39
N THR A 92 18.06 2.66 3.06
CA THR A 92 17.05 2.58 4.11
C THR A 92 15.73 2.09 3.55
N ALA A 93 15.24 2.67 2.47
CA ALA A 93 13.99 2.27 1.82
C ALA A 93 13.99 0.80 1.42
N ILE A 94 15.07 0.33 0.78
CA ILE A 94 15.21 -1.07 0.37
C ILE A 94 15.26 -2.02 1.58
N ARG A 95 15.98 -1.65 2.66
CA ARG A 95 15.98 -2.43 3.92
C ARG A 95 14.61 -2.50 4.58
N MET A 96 13.81 -1.47 4.44
CA MET A 96 12.43 -1.43 4.91
C MET A 96 11.47 -2.23 4.02
N GLY A 97 11.91 -2.70 2.85
CA GLY A 97 11.14 -3.53 1.93
C GLY A 97 10.48 -2.77 0.80
N ALA A 98 10.98 -1.58 0.43
CA ALA A 98 10.56 -0.91 -0.80
C ALA A 98 10.86 -1.80 -2.01
N LEU A 99 9.92 -1.87 -2.96
CA LEU A 99 10.11 -2.59 -4.21
C LEU A 99 11.19 -1.94 -5.06
N ASP A 100 11.23 -0.61 -5.06
CA ASP A 100 12.18 0.15 -5.84
C ASP A 100 12.42 1.56 -5.28
N TYR A 101 13.54 2.16 -5.71
CA TYR A 101 13.88 3.55 -5.47
C TYR A 101 14.19 4.21 -6.81
N ILE A 102 13.47 5.28 -7.14
CA ILE A 102 13.48 5.91 -8.45
C ILE A 102 13.84 7.39 -8.28
N SER A 103 14.82 7.86 -9.05
CA SER A 103 15.16 9.27 -9.12
C SER A 103 14.17 10.04 -10.00
N LYS A 104 13.70 11.20 -9.54
CA LYS A 104 12.86 12.13 -10.32
C LYS A 104 13.66 12.95 -11.34
N ILE A 105 15.00 12.86 -11.34
CA ILE A 105 15.86 13.77 -12.09
C ILE A 105 15.91 13.42 -13.59
N SER A 106 15.81 12.14 -13.92
CA SER A 106 15.79 11.70 -15.30
C SER A 106 14.47 10.98 -15.62
N PHE A 107 13.71 11.52 -16.55
CA PHE A 107 12.43 11.00 -16.97
C PHE A 107 12.31 11.03 -18.49
N SER A 108 12.83 9.99 -19.15
CA SER A 108 12.46 9.72 -20.53
C SER A 108 11.26 8.78 -20.58
N PRO A 109 10.48 8.78 -21.66
CA PRO A 109 9.40 7.81 -21.83
C PRO A 109 9.87 6.36 -21.71
N GLU A 110 11.07 6.06 -22.21
CA GLU A 110 11.69 4.75 -22.15
C GLU A 110 12.02 4.33 -20.72
N GLU A 111 12.52 5.26 -19.90
CA GLU A 111 12.77 5.01 -18.45
C GLU A 111 11.48 4.78 -17.69
N CYS A 112 10.41 5.53 -18.00
CA CYS A 112 9.09 5.30 -17.41
C CYS A 112 8.55 3.89 -17.67
N GLU A 113 8.71 3.40 -18.90
CA GLU A 113 8.32 2.03 -19.26
C GLU A 113 9.13 0.99 -18.49
N GLN A 114 10.45 1.13 -18.43
CA GLN A 114 11.34 0.22 -17.69
C GLN A 114 11.03 0.20 -16.19
N ILE A 115 10.68 1.35 -15.61
CA ILE A 115 10.27 1.46 -14.20
C ILE A 115 9.01 0.65 -13.96
N LEU A 116 7.95 0.87 -14.75
CA LEU A 116 6.68 0.18 -14.57
C LEU A 116 6.81 -1.33 -14.80
N GLU A 117 7.58 -1.75 -15.81
CA GLU A 117 7.87 -3.15 -16.05
C GLU A 117 8.57 -3.79 -14.85
N ARG A 118 9.65 -3.15 -14.34
CA ARG A 118 10.43 -3.63 -13.20
C ARG A 118 9.59 -3.70 -11.92
N VAL A 119 8.79 -2.67 -11.63
CA VAL A 119 7.91 -2.65 -10.45
C VAL A 119 6.83 -3.72 -10.56
N SER A 120 6.21 -3.88 -11.74
CA SER A 120 5.21 -4.92 -11.99
C SER A 120 5.81 -6.33 -11.79
N ALA A 121 7.01 -6.58 -12.30
CA ALA A 121 7.70 -7.86 -12.14
C ALA A 121 8.01 -8.14 -10.66
N LYS A 122 8.58 -7.18 -9.93
CA LYS A 122 8.89 -7.31 -8.49
C LYS A 122 7.62 -7.54 -7.66
N TYR A 123 6.54 -6.81 -7.94
CA TYR A 123 5.27 -6.99 -7.26
C TYR A 123 4.72 -8.40 -7.45
N ARG A 124 4.75 -8.92 -8.69
CA ARG A 124 4.29 -10.29 -8.99
C ARG A 124 5.14 -11.36 -8.32
N GLN A 125 6.47 -11.16 -8.19
CA GLN A 125 7.34 -12.07 -7.45
C GLN A 125 6.97 -12.10 -5.97
N THR A 126 6.87 -10.93 -5.31
CA THR A 126 6.49 -10.86 -3.89
C THR A 126 5.07 -11.39 -3.63
N SER A 127 4.19 -11.32 -4.63
CA SER A 127 2.84 -11.88 -4.54
C SER A 127 2.83 -13.40 -4.75
N ARG A 128 3.74 -13.97 -5.55
CA ARG A 128 3.86 -15.43 -5.76
C ARG A 128 4.45 -16.15 -4.55
N ASP A 129 5.41 -15.56 -3.88
CA ASP A 129 5.97 -16.10 -2.63
C ASP A 129 4.93 -16.06 -1.48
N GLY A 130 3.86 -15.26 -1.62
CA GLY A 130 2.68 -15.24 -0.75
C GLY A 130 1.45 -15.95 -1.34
N GLN A 131 1.55 -16.58 -2.50
CA GLN A 131 0.42 -17.12 -3.29
C GLN A 131 -0.07 -18.52 -2.87
N ALA A 132 0.33 -19.03 -1.70
CA ALA A 132 -0.45 -20.11 -1.09
C ALA A 132 -1.87 -19.66 -0.65
N ASP A 133 -2.16 -18.32 -0.60
CA ASP A 133 -3.36 -17.76 0.04
C ASP A 133 -4.09 -16.69 -0.80
N GLY A 134 -4.12 -16.77 -2.11
CA GLY A 134 -4.71 -15.72 -2.97
C GLY A 134 -6.23 -15.50 -2.78
N GLU A 135 -7.01 -16.57 -2.59
CA GLU A 135 -8.45 -16.49 -2.29
C GLU A 135 -8.70 -16.02 -0.84
N ASP A 136 -7.81 -16.38 0.08
CA ASP A 136 -7.89 -15.96 1.48
C ASP A 136 -7.61 -14.45 1.67
N ARG A 137 -6.80 -13.82 0.81
CA ARG A 137 -6.43 -12.40 0.96
C ARG A 137 -7.58 -11.43 0.74
N GLU A 138 -8.41 -11.66 -0.26
CA GLU A 138 -9.56 -10.77 -0.53
C GLU A 138 -10.63 -10.98 0.55
N LYS A 139 -10.87 -12.22 0.94
CA LYS A 139 -11.71 -12.60 2.07
C LYS A 139 -11.19 -12.00 3.38
N LEU A 140 -9.88 -11.99 3.58
CA LEU A 140 -9.21 -11.40 4.74
C LEU A 140 -9.37 -9.87 4.81
N ARG A 141 -9.22 -9.18 3.67
CA ARG A 141 -9.43 -7.72 3.56
C ARG A 141 -10.88 -7.34 3.86
N GLU A 142 -11.81 -8.12 3.33
CA GLU A 142 -13.25 -7.94 3.57
C GLU A 142 -13.60 -8.16 5.04
N LEU A 143 -13.14 -9.26 5.64
CA LEU A 143 -13.33 -9.59 7.04
C LEU A 143 -12.70 -8.54 7.97
N SER A 144 -11.45 -8.12 7.69
CA SER A 144 -10.79 -7.07 8.48
C SER A 144 -11.58 -5.76 8.46
N ARG A 145 -12.10 -5.38 7.29
CA ARG A 145 -12.93 -4.18 7.13
C ARG A 145 -14.24 -4.29 7.93
N ARG A 146 -14.89 -5.45 7.91
CA ARG A 146 -16.12 -5.71 8.67
C ARG A 146 -15.86 -5.74 10.17
N TRP A 147 -14.73 -6.32 10.63
CA TRP A 147 -14.31 -6.29 12.03
C TRP A 147 -13.99 -4.89 12.55
N MET A 148 -13.43 -4.02 11.72
CA MET A 148 -13.18 -2.62 12.07
C MET A 148 -14.45 -1.77 12.06
N TYR A 149 -15.51 -2.21 11.42
CA TYR A 149 -16.80 -1.52 11.40
C TYR A 149 -17.59 -1.90 12.65
N THR A 150 -17.68 -0.98 13.62
CA THR A 150 -18.29 -1.21 14.93
C THR A 150 -19.79 -1.55 14.93
N GLY A 151 -20.45 -1.58 13.78
CA GLY A 151 -21.86 -1.92 13.60
C GLY A 151 -22.24 -3.30 14.14
N TRP A 152 -21.33 -4.28 14.06
CA TRP A 152 -21.55 -5.64 14.55
C TRP A 152 -21.71 -5.74 16.07
N ILE A 153 -21.20 -4.76 16.85
CA ILE A 153 -21.33 -4.71 18.33
C ILE A 153 -22.81 -4.67 18.76
N PHE A 154 -23.67 -4.14 17.89
CA PHE A 154 -25.11 -4.00 18.15
C PHE A 154 -25.96 -5.03 17.40
N ASN A 155 -25.34 -5.98 16.67
CA ASN A 155 -26.02 -6.97 15.85
C ASN A 155 -25.46 -8.37 16.07
N GLU A 156 -26.10 -9.13 16.95
CA GLU A 156 -25.69 -10.50 17.35
C GLU A 156 -25.51 -11.44 16.15
N LYS A 157 -26.40 -11.37 15.18
CA LYS A 157 -26.33 -12.20 13.97
C LYS A 157 -25.11 -11.86 13.11
N GLU A 158 -24.79 -10.59 12.94
CA GLU A 158 -23.61 -10.15 12.18
C GLU A 158 -22.31 -10.53 12.90
N PHE A 159 -22.30 -10.49 14.22
CA PHE A 159 -21.20 -10.98 15.05
C PHE A 159 -20.98 -12.49 14.88
N GLU A 160 -22.04 -13.29 14.93
CA GLU A 160 -21.95 -14.75 14.73
C GLU A 160 -21.46 -15.11 13.32
N ASP A 161 -21.94 -14.39 12.29
CA ASP A 161 -21.51 -14.57 10.91
C ASP A 161 -20.03 -14.21 10.75
N LEU A 162 -19.56 -13.11 11.31
CA LEU A 162 -18.14 -12.70 11.33
C LEU A 162 -17.26 -13.75 12.02
N CYS A 163 -17.70 -14.25 13.18
CA CYS A 163 -16.97 -15.29 13.91
C CYS A 163 -16.86 -16.60 13.11
N ARG A 164 -17.92 -16.99 12.41
CA ARG A 164 -17.94 -18.19 11.57
C ARG A 164 -17.00 -18.04 10.38
N GLU A 165 -17.10 -16.94 9.64
CA GLU A 165 -16.26 -16.66 8.50
C GLU A 165 -14.77 -16.54 8.87
N THR A 166 -14.47 -15.97 10.05
CA THR A 166 -13.10 -15.87 10.57
C THR A 166 -12.48 -17.23 10.90
N LYS A 167 -13.30 -18.21 11.34
CA LYS A 167 -12.83 -19.59 11.62
C LYS A 167 -12.46 -20.37 10.37
N GLU A 168 -12.96 -19.97 9.20
CA GLU A 168 -12.65 -20.61 7.92
C GLU A 168 -11.30 -20.19 7.34
N ILE A 169 -10.66 -19.13 7.89
CA ILE A 169 -9.34 -18.67 7.48
C ILE A 169 -8.23 -19.24 8.35
N SER A 170 -7.00 -19.24 7.83
CA SER A 170 -5.85 -19.78 8.57
C SER A 170 -5.63 -19.05 9.90
N LEU A 171 -5.13 -19.78 10.91
CA LEU A 171 -4.89 -19.26 12.27
C LEU A 171 -4.03 -17.97 12.27
N ARG A 172 -2.98 -17.92 11.41
CA ARG A 172 -2.12 -16.74 11.23
C ARG A 172 -2.87 -15.53 10.70
N SER A 173 -3.85 -15.75 9.85
CA SER A 173 -4.65 -14.71 9.24
C SER A 173 -5.70 -14.19 10.22
N ALA A 174 -6.27 -15.06 11.04
CA ALA A 174 -7.20 -14.70 12.12
C ALA A 174 -6.50 -13.85 13.20
N GLU A 175 -5.30 -14.22 13.62
CA GLU A 175 -4.49 -13.43 14.58
C GLU A 175 -4.26 -11.99 14.09
N ARG A 176 -3.98 -11.78 12.80
CA ARG A 176 -3.81 -10.44 12.22
C ARG A 176 -5.07 -9.59 12.31
N ILE A 177 -6.25 -10.18 12.10
CA ILE A 177 -7.53 -9.47 12.23
C ILE A 177 -7.75 -9.04 13.69
N PHE A 178 -7.56 -9.96 14.63
CA PHE A 178 -7.84 -9.71 16.05
C PHE A 178 -6.87 -8.68 16.65
N VAL A 179 -5.57 -8.79 16.42
CA VAL A 179 -4.58 -7.81 16.91
C VAL A 179 -4.89 -6.40 16.41
N LYS A 180 -5.32 -6.28 15.16
CA LYS A 180 -5.67 -4.99 14.55
C LYS A 180 -6.95 -4.40 15.17
N SER A 181 -7.99 -5.21 15.36
CA SER A 181 -9.28 -4.77 15.91
C SER A 181 -9.21 -4.35 17.38
N PHE A 182 -8.28 -4.91 18.17
CA PHE A 182 -8.13 -4.56 19.58
C PHE A 182 -7.21 -3.37 19.84
N HIS A 183 -6.34 -2.99 18.90
CA HIS A 183 -5.48 -1.81 19.04
C HIS A 183 -6.23 -0.49 18.82
N ASP A 184 -7.33 -0.52 18.05
CA ASP A 184 -8.13 0.68 17.73
C ASP A 184 -9.24 0.98 18.77
N ILE A 185 -9.34 0.19 19.86
CA ILE A 185 -10.35 0.37 20.94
C ILE A 185 -9.74 1.04 22.20
N GLN A 186 -8.44 1.33 22.22
CA GLN A 186 -7.78 2.13 23.26
C GLN A 186 -7.56 3.57 22.80
#